data_0a5b23a377fe8fe322f470b1e6e02ea3
#
_entry.id   0a5b23a377fe8fe322f470b1e6e02ea3
#
_cell.length_a   1.000
_cell.length_b   1.000
_cell.length_c   1.000
_cell.angle_alpha   90.00
_cell.angle_beta   90.00
_cell.angle_gamma   90.00
#
_symmetry.space_group_name_H-M   'P 1'
#
loop_
_entity.id
_entity.type
_entity.pdbx_description
1 polymer ?
#
loop_
_entity_poly.entity_id
_entity_poly.type
_entity_poly.pdbx_seq_one_letter_code
_entity_poly.pdbx_strand_id
1 'polypeptide(L)'
;MNYQTDVCIIGAGPGGALLAYLLAKQNISTILIERSDELGKEFRGEHLNEDGEMILKKHHIFEEIESLGLLRMSRVEYWKDGHVFKTIESELGHAGIHVPQQHLLQSINNQASIHLSYKLMLGTKVTELMQNEKGQYTGIKAQQKGRGEIIVESKIIIGADGRYSTVRKLAHIKNNIHNHGYDLLWAKIPAPANWEPSIKFALVEQQQVALFSQAKGFVQIGWNIEKGSYPALRKQSFRPFIQRLIDAFPSLNLSIERFITSWSDFTLLSVQSSISEVWSKHHLLLLGDAAHTMTPTGAFGLNESLKDADLLSDLLHQVFYQNKKISETLRQFEQKRKPELITLERIQFQREKEFSSHFISS
;
A
#
# COMPACT_ATOMS: atom_id res chain seq x y z
N MET A 1 -2.61 29.54 11.45
CA MET A 1 -2.59 30.00 10.03
C MET A 1 -3.75 29.37 9.31
N ASN A 2 -4.42 30.12 8.40
CA ASN A 2 -5.58 29.63 7.67
C ASN A 2 -5.23 29.45 6.19
N TYR A 3 -5.68 28.35 5.61
CA TYR A 3 -5.52 28.00 4.20
C TYR A 3 -6.89 27.68 3.59
N GLN A 4 -7.03 27.90 2.29
CA GLN A 4 -8.22 27.52 1.54
C GLN A 4 -7.82 26.71 0.31
N THR A 5 -8.62 25.69 -0.03
CA THR A 5 -8.40 24.82 -1.18
C THR A 5 -9.72 24.21 -1.68
N ASP A 6 -9.74 23.67 -2.88
CA ASP A 6 -10.88 22.89 -3.36
C ASP A 6 -10.93 21.51 -2.70
N VAL A 7 -9.77 20.82 -2.66
CA VAL A 7 -9.65 19.46 -2.10
C VAL A 7 -8.52 19.41 -1.08
N CYS A 8 -8.83 18.94 0.12
CA CYS A 8 -7.85 18.64 1.17
C CYS A 8 -7.67 17.12 1.26
N ILE A 9 -6.47 16.63 0.97
CA ILE A 9 -6.12 15.20 1.03
C ILE A 9 -5.25 14.95 2.24
N ILE A 10 -5.63 14.00 3.09
CA ILE A 10 -4.92 13.62 4.30
C ILE A 10 -4.25 12.26 4.07
N GLY A 11 -2.91 12.24 4.07
CA GLY A 11 -2.07 11.08 3.82
C GLY A 11 -1.40 11.12 2.45
N ALA A 12 -0.07 11.24 2.44
CA ALA A 12 0.76 11.24 1.23
C ALA A 12 1.30 9.83 0.90
N GLY A 13 0.50 8.78 1.14
CA GLY A 13 0.72 7.46 0.56
C GLY A 13 0.45 7.45 -0.95
N PRO A 14 0.71 6.32 -1.65
CA PRO A 14 0.62 6.25 -3.11
C PRO A 14 -0.71 6.77 -3.68
N GLY A 15 -1.85 6.34 -3.15
CA GLY A 15 -3.16 6.80 -3.62
C GLY A 15 -3.41 8.28 -3.38
N GLY A 16 -3.10 8.79 -2.16
CA GLY A 16 -3.28 10.21 -1.84
C GLY A 16 -2.35 11.13 -2.63
N ALA A 17 -1.09 10.73 -2.81
CA ALA A 17 -0.11 11.48 -3.60
C ALA A 17 -0.50 11.51 -5.10
N LEU A 18 -0.87 10.35 -5.66
CA LEU A 18 -1.32 10.29 -7.06
C LEU A 18 -2.57 11.13 -7.27
N LEU A 19 -3.57 11.03 -6.41
CA LEU A 19 -4.78 11.85 -6.51
C LEU A 19 -4.45 13.35 -6.46
N ALA A 20 -3.57 13.77 -5.54
CA ALA A 20 -3.17 15.17 -5.42
C ALA A 20 -2.50 15.68 -6.71
N TYR A 21 -1.61 14.89 -7.31
CA TYR A 21 -1.02 15.22 -8.61
C TYR A 21 -2.08 15.35 -9.71
N LEU A 22 -2.96 14.36 -9.82
CA LEU A 22 -3.97 14.33 -10.91
C LEU A 22 -4.94 15.51 -10.82
N LEU A 23 -5.35 15.90 -9.61
CA LEU A 23 -6.19 17.08 -9.40
C LEU A 23 -5.45 18.37 -9.71
N ALA A 24 -4.20 18.47 -9.26
CA ALA A 24 -3.36 19.65 -9.54
C ALA A 24 -3.12 19.84 -11.05
N LYS A 25 -2.86 18.76 -11.77
CA LYS A 25 -2.74 18.75 -13.25
C LYS A 25 -4.00 19.25 -13.95
N GLN A 26 -5.15 19.06 -13.32
CA GLN A 26 -6.44 19.57 -13.78
C GLN A 26 -6.74 21.00 -13.27
N ASN A 27 -5.78 21.71 -12.66
CA ASN A 27 -5.94 23.02 -12.03
C ASN A 27 -7.00 23.07 -10.90
N ILE A 28 -7.26 21.96 -10.24
CA ILE A 28 -8.08 21.90 -9.02
C ILE A 28 -7.16 22.15 -7.84
N SER A 29 -7.45 23.22 -7.06
CA SER A 29 -6.64 23.58 -5.90
C SER A 29 -6.61 22.43 -4.89
N THR A 30 -5.41 21.94 -4.57
CA THR A 30 -5.23 20.74 -3.75
C THR A 30 -4.15 20.93 -2.70
N ILE A 31 -4.49 20.67 -1.44
CA ILE A 31 -3.54 20.59 -0.33
C ILE A 31 -3.42 19.12 0.09
N LEU A 32 -2.19 18.61 0.01
CA LEU A 32 -1.82 17.26 0.49
C LEU A 32 -1.14 17.38 1.85
N ILE A 33 -1.68 16.69 2.85
CA ILE A 33 -1.20 16.72 4.24
C ILE A 33 -0.57 15.38 4.59
N GLU A 34 0.64 15.41 5.15
CA GLU A 34 1.33 14.21 5.65
C GLU A 34 1.89 14.48 7.05
N ARG A 35 1.65 13.54 7.96
CA ARG A 35 2.12 13.62 9.36
C ARG A 35 3.62 13.43 9.51
N SER A 36 4.26 12.72 8.58
CA SER A 36 5.69 12.49 8.57
C SER A 36 6.43 13.71 8.03
N ASP A 37 7.67 13.90 8.46
CA ASP A 37 8.54 14.97 7.96
C ASP A 37 9.10 14.65 6.56
N GLU A 38 8.96 13.39 6.10
CA GLU A 38 9.50 12.89 4.85
C GLU A 38 8.48 12.02 4.12
N LEU A 39 8.59 11.95 2.80
CA LEU A 39 7.85 11.03 1.94
C LEU A 39 8.56 9.67 1.86
N GLY A 40 7.78 8.59 1.80
CA GLY A 40 8.27 7.22 1.67
C GLY A 40 8.73 6.65 3.00
N LYS A 41 8.25 5.45 3.31
CA LYS A 41 8.65 4.67 4.49
C LYS A 41 9.08 3.31 4.03
N GLU A 42 10.13 2.79 4.65
CA GLU A 42 10.53 1.40 4.44
C GLU A 42 9.46 0.40 4.90
N PHE A 43 9.52 -0.82 4.40
CA PHE A 43 8.60 -1.93 4.71
C PHE A 43 7.12 -1.64 4.40
N ARG A 44 6.83 -1.07 3.25
CA ARG A 44 5.48 -0.92 2.69
C ARG A 44 5.28 -1.82 1.47
N GLY A 45 4.06 -1.86 0.96
CA GLY A 45 3.79 -2.51 -0.32
C GLY A 45 4.57 -1.79 -1.44
N GLU A 46 5.48 -2.51 -2.06
CA GLU A 46 6.40 -1.99 -3.09
C GLU A 46 6.30 -2.81 -4.39
N HIS A 47 5.29 -3.68 -4.47
CA HIS A 47 5.05 -4.51 -5.64
C HIS A 47 3.99 -3.87 -6.53
N LEU A 48 4.40 -3.51 -7.74
CA LEU A 48 3.54 -2.97 -8.79
C LEU A 48 3.15 -4.11 -9.74
N ASN A 49 1.85 -4.29 -9.94
CA ASN A 49 1.30 -5.19 -10.94
C ASN A 49 1.03 -4.44 -12.25
N GLU A 50 0.49 -5.13 -13.26
CA GLU A 50 0.18 -4.57 -14.57
C GLU A 50 -0.76 -3.35 -14.49
N ASP A 51 -1.82 -3.41 -13.67
CA ASP A 51 -2.77 -2.31 -13.54
C ASP A 51 -2.11 -1.04 -12.99
N GLY A 52 -1.29 -1.20 -11.94
CA GLY A 52 -0.54 -0.09 -11.36
C GLY A 52 0.50 0.48 -12.33
N GLU A 53 1.19 -0.38 -13.07
CA GLU A 53 2.13 0.04 -14.11
C GLU A 53 1.41 0.84 -15.22
N MET A 54 0.27 0.35 -15.73
CA MET A 54 -0.52 1.04 -16.74
C MET A 54 -1.00 2.41 -16.28
N ILE A 55 -1.46 2.54 -15.02
CA ILE A 55 -1.87 3.82 -14.46
C ILE A 55 -0.72 4.80 -14.40
N LEU A 56 0.46 4.37 -13.92
CA LEU A 56 1.62 5.25 -13.84
C LEU A 56 2.13 5.66 -15.22
N LYS A 57 2.07 4.77 -16.22
CA LYS A 57 2.37 5.08 -17.63
C LYS A 57 1.35 6.06 -18.23
N LYS A 58 0.05 5.82 -18.02
CA LYS A 58 -1.05 6.72 -18.46
C LYS A 58 -0.80 8.16 -18.01
N HIS A 59 -0.23 8.34 -16.84
CA HIS A 59 -0.01 9.67 -16.25
C HIS A 59 1.41 10.20 -16.38
N HIS A 60 2.29 9.52 -17.16
CA HIS A 60 3.68 9.91 -17.45
C HIS A 60 4.55 10.02 -16.19
N ILE A 61 4.33 9.12 -15.22
CA ILE A 61 5.10 9.04 -13.97
C ILE A 61 6.13 7.90 -14.06
N PHE A 62 5.82 6.85 -14.85
CA PHE A 62 6.56 5.61 -14.83
C PHE A 62 8.01 5.77 -15.31
N GLU A 63 8.25 6.62 -16.31
CA GLU A 63 9.57 6.88 -16.89
C GLU A 63 10.55 7.47 -15.85
N GLU A 64 10.06 8.38 -15.00
CA GLU A 64 10.87 8.94 -13.92
C GLU A 64 11.18 7.89 -12.84
N ILE A 65 10.20 7.06 -12.46
CA ILE A 65 10.42 5.94 -11.52
C ILE A 65 11.48 4.99 -12.09
N GLU A 66 11.40 4.65 -13.36
CA GLU A 66 12.37 3.78 -14.02
C GLU A 66 13.79 4.38 -13.99
N SER A 67 13.93 5.68 -14.20
CA SER A 67 15.20 6.38 -14.10
C SER A 67 15.80 6.41 -12.70
N LEU A 68 14.95 6.45 -11.65
CA LEU A 68 15.35 6.37 -10.24
C LEU A 68 15.74 4.96 -9.81
N GLY A 69 15.28 3.95 -10.56
CA GLY A 69 15.57 2.54 -10.35
C GLY A 69 14.37 1.76 -9.78
N LEU A 70 14.05 0.71 -10.50
CA LEU A 70 13.06 -0.33 -10.15
C LEU A 70 13.67 -1.71 -10.46
N LEU A 71 12.95 -2.78 -10.13
CA LEU A 71 13.37 -4.14 -10.46
C LEU A 71 12.19 -4.93 -11.01
N ARG A 72 12.29 -5.40 -12.26
CA ARG A 72 11.34 -6.35 -12.84
C ARG A 72 11.68 -7.77 -12.39
N MET A 73 10.69 -8.50 -11.91
CA MET A 73 10.83 -9.91 -11.55
C MET A 73 10.37 -10.75 -12.74
N SER A 74 11.25 -11.63 -13.24
CA SER A 74 11.02 -12.37 -14.49
C SER A 74 9.91 -13.41 -14.36
N ARG A 75 9.81 -14.09 -13.20
CA ARG A 75 8.94 -15.25 -13.01
C ARG A 75 8.55 -15.47 -11.56
N VAL A 76 7.59 -16.38 -11.37
CA VAL A 76 7.24 -16.96 -10.06
C VAL A 76 7.76 -18.38 -9.97
N GLU A 77 8.46 -18.71 -8.88
CA GLU A 77 8.98 -20.04 -8.60
C GLU A 77 8.36 -20.62 -7.32
N TYR A 78 7.96 -21.87 -7.37
CA TYR A 78 7.57 -22.66 -6.20
C TYR A 78 8.70 -23.61 -5.84
N TRP A 79 9.15 -23.56 -4.60
CA TRP A 79 10.30 -24.32 -4.09
C TRP A 79 9.83 -25.40 -3.11
N LYS A 80 10.29 -26.62 -3.30
CA LYS A 80 10.03 -27.77 -2.44
C LYS A 80 11.33 -28.49 -2.17
N ASP A 81 11.58 -28.84 -0.91
CA ASP A 81 12.78 -29.56 -0.47
C ASP A 81 14.10 -28.92 -0.99
N GLY A 82 14.18 -27.60 -0.97
CA GLY A 82 15.36 -26.84 -1.41
C GLY A 82 15.57 -26.74 -2.93
N HIS A 83 14.60 -27.16 -3.75
CA HIS A 83 14.68 -27.16 -5.20
C HIS A 83 13.45 -26.50 -5.84
N VAL A 84 13.63 -25.96 -7.04
CA VAL A 84 12.50 -25.45 -7.84
C VAL A 84 11.59 -26.60 -8.25
N PHE A 85 10.36 -26.59 -7.75
CA PHE A 85 9.33 -27.57 -8.05
C PHE A 85 8.50 -27.20 -9.27
N LYS A 86 8.18 -25.88 -9.40
CA LYS A 86 7.36 -25.35 -10.48
C LYS A 86 7.76 -23.92 -10.78
N THR A 87 7.78 -23.56 -12.06
CA THR A 87 8.00 -22.18 -12.54
C THR A 87 6.78 -21.72 -13.32
N ILE A 88 6.38 -20.47 -13.10
CA ILE A 88 5.35 -19.78 -13.91
C ILE A 88 6.03 -18.57 -14.53
N GLU A 89 6.18 -18.60 -15.84
CA GLU A 89 6.63 -17.48 -16.63
C GLU A 89 5.46 -16.50 -16.85
N SER A 90 5.75 -15.24 -16.94
CA SER A 90 4.73 -14.23 -17.24
C SER A 90 4.63 -13.98 -18.73
N GLU A 91 3.42 -13.99 -19.27
CA GLU A 91 3.14 -13.59 -20.65
C GLU A 91 3.42 -12.10 -20.91
N LEU A 92 3.46 -11.30 -19.85
CA LEU A 92 3.71 -9.85 -19.87
C LEU A 92 5.20 -9.50 -19.84
N GLY A 93 6.10 -10.49 -19.85
CA GLY A 93 7.54 -10.27 -19.73
C GLY A 93 8.07 -10.01 -18.32
N HIS A 94 7.18 -9.89 -17.32
CA HIS A 94 7.54 -9.86 -15.89
C HIS A 94 6.38 -10.30 -15.00
N ALA A 95 6.71 -10.91 -13.86
CA ALA A 95 5.74 -11.35 -12.85
C ALA A 95 5.34 -10.24 -11.87
N GLY A 96 5.87 -9.04 -12.07
CA GLY A 96 5.66 -7.84 -11.28
C GLY A 96 6.92 -7.00 -11.17
N ILE A 97 6.76 -5.79 -10.66
CA ILE A 97 7.83 -4.81 -10.56
C ILE A 97 7.98 -4.40 -9.10
N HIS A 98 9.18 -4.51 -8.55
CA HIS A 98 9.50 -3.88 -7.28
C HIS A 98 9.84 -2.41 -7.53
N VAL A 99 9.06 -1.51 -6.95
CA VAL A 99 9.29 -0.07 -6.97
C VAL A 99 9.49 0.41 -5.53
N PRO A 100 10.70 0.89 -5.15
CA PRO A 100 10.88 1.50 -3.84
C PRO A 100 9.86 2.61 -3.63
N GLN A 101 9.14 2.58 -2.51
CA GLN A 101 8.08 3.56 -2.27
C GLN A 101 8.58 5.00 -2.30
N GLN A 102 9.84 5.21 -1.89
CA GLN A 102 10.49 6.52 -1.97
C GLN A 102 10.57 7.01 -3.43
N HIS A 103 10.97 6.16 -4.39
CA HIS A 103 11.05 6.53 -5.80
C HIS A 103 9.66 6.87 -6.36
N LEU A 104 8.66 6.03 -6.04
CA LEU A 104 7.28 6.29 -6.46
C LEU A 104 6.76 7.64 -5.96
N LEU A 105 6.88 7.90 -4.66
CA LEU A 105 6.36 9.13 -4.06
C LEU A 105 7.17 10.37 -4.46
N GLN A 106 8.48 10.24 -4.64
CA GLN A 106 9.33 11.31 -5.16
C GLN A 106 8.91 11.70 -6.58
N SER A 107 8.76 10.73 -7.48
CA SER A 107 8.33 10.99 -8.87
C SER A 107 6.96 11.64 -8.92
N ILE A 108 5.98 11.13 -8.16
CA ILE A 108 4.66 11.74 -8.11
C ILE A 108 4.74 13.20 -7.59
N ASN A 109 5.50 13.43 -6.50
CA ASN A 109 5.62 14.76 -5.93
C ASN A 109 6.37 15.74 -6.84
N ASN A 110 7.40 15.29 -7.57
CA ASN A 110 8.11 16.11 -8.55
C ASN A 110 7.13 16.59 -9.63
N GLN A 111 6.33 15.68 -10.18
CA GLN A 111 5.30 16.02 -11.17
C GLN A 111 4.20 16.93 -10.59
N ALA A 112 3.78 16.71 -9.34
CA ALA A 112 2.78 17.55 -8.70
C ALA A 112 3.28 18.97 -8.44
N SER A 113 4.55 19.10 -8.04
CA SER A 113 5.15 20.37 -7.59
C SER A 113 5.31 21.42 -8.69
N ILE A 114 5.21 21.03 -9.97
CA ILE A 114 5.21 22.01 -11.09
C ILE A 114 3.89 22.77 -11.23
N HIS A 115 2.82 22.30 -10.57
CA HIS A 115 1.50 22.92 -10.65
C HIS A 115 1.27 23.89 -9.50
N LEU A 116 0.90 25.14 -9.80
CA LEU A 116 0.59 26.18 -8.81
C LEU A 116 -0.62 25.82 -7.92
N SER A 117 -1.49 24.96 -8.40
CA SER A 117 -2.66 24.42 -7.67
C SER A 117 -2.32 23.36 -6.64
N TYR A 118 -1.04 22.94 -6.52
CA TYR A 118 -0.59 21.91 -5.57
C TYR A 118 0.15 22.52 -4.38
N LYS A 119 -0.13 21.97 -3.20
CA LYS A 119 0.65 22.28 -1.99
C LYS A 119 0.80 21.04 -1.12
N LEU A 120 2.04 20.67 -0.79
CA LEU A 120 2.38 19.62 0.18
C LEU A 120 2.67 20.22 1.55
N MET A 121 2.08 19.64 2.60
CA MET A 121 2.33 20.00 4.00
C MET A 121 2.81 18.77 4.77
N LEU A 122 4.12 18.63 4.89
CA LEU A 122 4.78 17.59 5.71
C LEU A 122 4.74 17.98 7.20
N GLY A 123 5.02 17.01 8.09
CA GLY A 123 5.05 17.23 9.54
C GLY A 123 3.71 17.74 10.09
N THR A 124 2.59 17.43 9.42
CA THR A 124 1.28 18.00 9.70
C THR A 124 0.28 16.91 10.10
N LYS A 125 -0.14 16.93 11.36
CA LYS A 125 -1.05 15.94 11.96
C LYS A 125 -2.45 16.53 12.09
N VAL A 126 -3.42 15.94 11.40
CA VAL A 126 -4.85 16.30 11.54
C VAL A 126 -5.36 15.93 12.93
N THR A 127 -6.10 16.85 13.55
CA THR A 127 -6.65 16.71 14.91
C THR A 127 -8.15 16.78 14.95
N GLU A 128 -8.79 17.48 13.99
CA GLU A 128 -10.25 17.69 13.97
C GLU A 128 -10.77 17.82 12.52
N LEU A 129 -11.99 17.34 12.29
CA LEU A 129 -12.77 17.60 11.07
C LEU A 129 -13.79 18.71 11.35
N MET A 130 -13.83 19.72 10.53
CA MET A 130 -14.76 20.85 10.65
C MET A 130 -16.04 20.57 9.86
N GLN A 131 -17.18 20.96 10.42
CA GLN A 131 -18.50 20.83 9.79
C GLN A 131 -19.27 22.14 9.88
N ASN A 132 -20.13 22.38 8.89
CA ASN A 132 -21.13 23.44 8.95
C ASN A 132 -22.42 22.98 9.68
N GLU A 133 -23.37 23.88 9.86
CA GLU A 133 -24.65 23.61 10.51
C GLU A 133 -25.48 22.50 9.84
N LYS A 134 -25.23 22.22 8.56
CA LYS A 134 -25.87 21.13 7.80
C LYS A 134 -25.13 19.79 7.94
N GLY A 135 -24.07 19.72 8.76
CA GLY A 135 -23.26 18.52 8.94
C GLY A 135 -22.32 18.20 7.77
N GLN A 136 -22.14 19.12 6.80
CA GLN A 136 -21.22 18.93 5.70
C GLN A 136 -19.80 19.26 6.17
N TYR A 137 -18.83 18.43 5.80
CA TYR A 137 -17.42 18.68 6.09
C TYR A 137 -16.91 19.83 5.26
N THR A 138 -16.26 20.80 5.92
CA THR A 138 -15.82 22.07 5.33
C THR A 138 -14.33 22.33 5.51
N GLY A 139 -13.61 21.45 6.18
CA GLY A 139 -12.18 21.63 6.42
C GLY A 139 -11.66 20.78 7.59
N ILE A 140 -10.43 21.06 7.95
CA ILE A 140 -9.72 20.38 9.05
C ILE A 140 -8.97 21.36 9.92
N LYS A 141 -8.74 20.98 11.20
CA LYS A 141 -7.66 21.53 12.03
C LYS A 141 -6.52 20.54 12.12
N ALA A 142 -5.30 21.04 12.13
CA ALA A 142 -4.10 20.23 12.22
C ALA A 142 -3.01 20.93 13.02
N GLN A 143 -2.08 20.14 13.58
CA GLN A 143 -0.85 20.61 14.19
C GLN A 143 0.30 20.43 13.20
N GLN A 144 0.93 21.54 12.81
CA GLN A 144 2.09 21.53 11.94
C GLN A 144 3.37 21.75 12.73
N LYS A 145 4.34 20.90 12.58
CA LYS A 145 5.64 20.99 13.24
C LYS A 145 6.31 22.34 12.95
N GLY A 146 6.74 23.02 14.00
CA GLY A 146 7.38 24.34 13.91
C GLY A 146 6.45 25.53 13.62
N ARG A 147 5.13 25.30 13.38
CA ARG A 147 4.16 26.37 13.08
C ARG A 147 2.93 26.39 13.99
N GLY A 148 2.69 25.32 14.76
CA GLY A 148 1.53 25.20 15.64
C GLY A 148 0.24 24.84 14.89
N GLU A 149 -0.89 25.32 15.40
CA GLU A 149 -2.21 25.02 14.83
C GLU A 149 -2.41 25.72 13.48
N ILE A 150 -2.92 24.95 12.52
CA ILE A 150 -3.37 25.42 11.21
C ILE A 150 -4.80 24.98 10.96
N ILE A 151 -5.52 25.75 10.17
CA ILE A 151 -6.85 25.46 9.66
C ILE A 151 -6.76 25.39 8.14
N VAL A 152 -7.33 24.32 7.55
CA VAL A 152 -7.49 24.20 6.10
C VAL A 152 -8.97 24.07 5.79
N GLU A 153 -9.54 25.10 5.19
CA GLU A 153 -10.90 25.09 4.65
C GLU A 153 -10.89 24.44 3.27
N SER A 154 -11.85 23.54 3.00
CA SER A 154 -11.94 22.84 1.71
C SER A 154 -13.38 22.49 1.36
N LYS A 155 -13.65 22.38 0.05
CA LYS A 155 -14.94 21.90 -0.45
C LYS A 155 -15.10 20.39 -0.27
N ILE A 156 -13.99 19.64 -0.34
CA ILE A 156 -13.94 18.19 -0.24
C ILE A 156 -12.76 17.78 0.63
N ILE A 157 -12.97 16.79 1.50
CA ILE A 157 -11.94 16.14 2.31
C ILE A 157 -11.75 14.71 1.85
N ILE A 158 -10.49 14.29 1.57
CA ILE A 158 -10.14 12.93 1.23
C ILE A 158 -9.25 12.35 2.33
N GLY A 159 -9.73 11.31 3.00
CA GLY A 159 -8.95 10.53 3.96
C GLY A 159 -8.19 9.41 3.25
N ALA A 160 -6.90 9.61 2.97
CA ALA A 160 -5.97 8.64 2.38
C ALA A 160 -4.86 8.25 3.38
N ASP A 161 -5.15 8.35 4.67
CA ASP A 161 -4.21 8.25 5.79
C ASP A 161 -3.99 6.80 6.31
N GLY A 162 -4.36 5.83 5.47
CA GLY A 162 -3.96 4.44 5.61
C GLY A 162 -4.77 3.63 6.62
N ARG A 163 -4.31 2.40 6.87
CA ARG A 163 -4.97 1.36 7.70
C ARG A 163 -5.55 1.86 9.01
N TYR A 164 -4.84 2.71 9.72
CA TYR A 164 -5.25 3.25 11.04
C TYR A 164 -5.85 4.65 10.96
N SER A 165 -6.50 4.96 9.84
CA SER A 165 -7.02 6.28 9.47
C SER A 165 -7.58 7.09 10.64
N THR A 166 -7.01 8.27 10.84
CA THR A 166 -7.50 9.29 11.76
C THR A 166 -8.77 9.92 11.22
N VAL A 167 -8.83 10.17 9.90
CA VAL A 167 -10.01 10.75 9.24
C VAL A 167 -11.23 9.85 9.44
N ARG A 168 -11.08 8.51 9.22
CA ARG A 168 -12.15 7.54 9.46
C ARG A 168 -12.66 7.58 10.90
N LYS A 169 -11.74 7.63 11.88
CA LYS A 169 -12.08 7.71 13.30
C LYS A 169 -12.82 8.99 13.64
N LEU A 170 -12.32 10.14 13.19
CA LEU A 170 -12.93 11.45 13.44
C LEU A 170 -14.30 11.60 12.75
N ALA A 171 -14.49 10.95 11.61
CA ALA A 171 -15.78 10.90 10.92
C ALA A 171 -16.77 9.88 11.51
N HIS A 172 -16.36 9.12 12.56
CA HIS A 172 -17.14 8.04 13.18
C HIS A 172 -17.62 6.99 12.16
N ILE A 173 -16.77 6.64 11.19
CA ILE A 173 -17.05 5.61 10.20
C ILE A 173 -16.56 4.26 10.76
N LYS A 174 -17.46 3.29 10.84
CA LYS A 174 -17.14 1.93 11.28
C LYS A 174 -16.29 1.19 10.24
N ASN A 175 -15.43 0.33 10.74
CA ASN A 175 -14.52 -0.47 9.92
C ASN A 175 -14.75 -1.96 10.25
N ASN A 176 -15.14 -2.74 9.25
CA ASN A 176 -15.34 -4.17 9.39
C ASN A 176 -13.97 -4.85 9.17
N ILE A 177 -13.41 -5.42 10.22
CA ILE A 177 -12.09 -6.04 10.23
C ILE A 177 -12.25 -7.56 10.12
N HIS A 178 -11.52 -8.17 9.18
CA HIS A 178 -11.45 -9.61 8.98
C HIS A 178 -10.04 -10.12 9.30
N ASN A 179 -9.99 -11.20 10.09
CA ASN A 179 -8.77 -11.87 10.47
C ASN A 179 -8.50 -13.05 9.53
N HIS A 180 -7.25 -13.21 9.11
CA HIS A 180 -6.82 -14.22 8.15
C HIS A 180 -6.12 -15.44 8.78
N GLY A 181 -6.08 -15.52 10.11
CA GLY A 181 -5.54 -16.67 10.84
C GLY A 181 -4.01 -16.71 10.91
N TYR A 182 -3.31 -15.78 10.28
CA TYR A 182 -1.85 -15.72 10.33
C TYR A 182 -1.33 -14.30 10.59
N ASP A 183 -0.11 -14.23 11.09
CA ASP A 183 0.73 -13.03 11.13
C ASP A 183 1.91 -13.24 10.19
N LEU A 184 2.61 -12.17 9.84
CA LEU A 184 3.71 -12.23 8.89
C LEU A 184 4.99 -11.70 9.52
N LEU A 185 6.05 -12.51 9.47
CA LEU A 185 7.41 -12.09 9.81
C LEU A 185 8.09 -11.56 8.55
N TRP A 186 8.52 -10.30 8.60
CA TRP A 186 9.26 -9.65 7.54
C TRP A 186 10.73 -9.49 7.89
N ALA A 187 11.61 -9.85 6.94
CA ALA A 187 13.03 -9.50 6.99
C ALA A 187 13.49 -9.04 5.60
N LYS A 188 14.54 -8.25 5.56
CA LYS A 188 15.18 -7.77 4.33
C LYS A 188 16.69 -8.03 4.45
N ILE A 189 17.25 -8.78 3.50
CA ILE A 189 18.64 -9.16 3.47
C ILE A 189 19.26 -8.85 2.11
N PRO A 190 20.58 -8.65 2.01
CA PRO A 190 21.27 -8.57 0.74
C PRO A 190 21.07 -9.87 -0.06
N ALA A 191 20.77 -9.71 -1.34
CA ALA A 191 20.68 -10.84 -2.26
C ALA A 191 22.07 -11.48 -2.46
N PRO A 192 22.14 -12.82 -2.62
CA PRO A 192 23.39 -13.47 -3.04
C PRO A 192 23.91 -12.96 -4.39
N ALA A 193 25.20 -13.12 -4.63
CA ALA A 193 25.74 -12.96 -5.98
C ALA A 193 24.98 -13.90 -6.94
N ASN A 194 24.69 -13.45 -8.14
CA ASN A 194 23.92 -14.20 -9.16
C ASN A 194 22.46 -14.49 -8.80
N TRP A 195 21.86 -13.73 -7.87
CA TRP A 195 20.44 -13.85 -7.57
C TRP A 195 19.60 -13.33 -8.75
N GLU A 196 18.82 -14.24 -9.32
CA GLU A 196 17.90 -13.86 -10.40
C GLU A 196 16.64 -13.21 -9.85
N PRO A 197 16.25 -12.02 -10.36
CA PRO A 197 15.03 -11.33 -9.94
C PRO A 197 13.78 -12.16 -10.19
N SER A 198 13.15 -12.63 -9.12
CA SER A 198 11.96 -13.48 -9.18
C SER A 198 11.16 -13.37 -7.89
N ILE A 199 9.93 -13.86 -7.93
CA ILE A 199 9.12 -14.14 -6.74
C ILE A 199 9.27 -15.62 -6.45
N LYS A 200 9.64 -16.00 -5.23
CA LYS A 200 9.78 -17.39 -4.84
C LYS A 200 8.85 -17.70 -3.68
N PHE A 201 8.21 -18.85 -3.75
CA PHE A 201 7.34 -19.38 -2.70
C PHE A 201 7.82 -20.74 -2.25
N ALA A 202 7.71 -21.00 -0.95
CA ALA A 202 7.88 -22.33 -0.37
C ALA A 202 6.81 -22.60 0.68
N LEU A 203 6.58 -23.88 0.93
CA LEU A 203 5.75 -24.34 2.03
C LEU A 203 6.69 -24.94 3.11
N VAL A 204 6.78 -24.28 4.25
CA VAL A 204 7.62 -24.70 5.38
C VAL A 204 6.71 -25.04 6.55
N GLU A 205 6.65 -26.34 6.94
CA GLU A 205 5.74 -26.82 8.00
C GLU A 205 4.29 -26.33 7.81
N GLN A 206 3.76 -26.46 6.60
CA GLN A 206 2.42 -25.98 6.20
C GLN A 206 2.24 -24.44 6.21
N GLN A 207 3.31 -23.68 6.45
CA GLN A 207 3.27 -22.22 6.42
C GLN A 207 3.93 -21.67 5.16
N GLN A 208 3.31 -20.65 4.58
CA GLN A 208 3.85 -19.99 3.40
C GLN A 208 5.08 -19.16 3.76
N VAL A 209 6.14 -19.36 2.97
CA VAL A 209 7.27 -18.43 2.88
C VAL A 209 7.29 -17.83 1.49
N ALA A 210 7.44 -16.52 1.41
CA ALA A 210 7.56 -15.79 0.16
C ALA A 210 8.86 -14.96 0.14
N LEU A 211 9.56 -14.98 -0.98
CA LEU A 211 10.73 -14.15 -1.24
C LEU A 211 10.44 -13.22 -2.41
N PHE A 212 10.69 -11.95 -2.21
CA PHE A 212 10.54 -10.94 -3.26
C PHE A 212 11.90 -10.29 -3.53
N SER A 213 12.37 -10.42 -4.76
CA SER A 213 13.54 -9.67 -5.19
C SER A 213 13.25 -8.16 -5.16
N GLN A 214 14.17 -7.40 -4.60
CA GLN A 214 14.03 -5.95 -4.47
C GLN A 214 15.14 -5.21 -5.21
N ALA A 215 14.84 -4.00 -5.67
CA ALA A 215 15.83 -3.10 -6.22
C ALA A 215 17.01 -2.90 -5.25
N LYS A 216 18.16 -2.52 -5.80
CA LYS A 216 19.42 -2.32 -5.04
C LYS A 216 20.01 -3.61 -4.44
N GLY A 217 19.67 -4.79 -4.97
CA GLY A 217 20.29 -6.06 -4.58
C GLY A 217 19.86 -6.59 -3.23
N PHE A 218 18.57 -6.51 -2.91
CA PHE A 218 17.99 -7.08 -1.70
C PHE A 218 16.96 -8.16 -2.02
N VAL A 219 16.70 -9.01 -1.02
CA VAL A 219 15.58 -9.96 -0.98
C VAL A 219 14.75 -9.66 0.26
N GLN A 220 13.47 -9.49 0.08
CA GLN A 220 12.50 -9.41 1.17
C GLN A 220 11.92 -10.79 1.43
N ILE A 221 11.96 -11.19 2.69
CA ILE A 221 11.43 -12.46 3.17
C ILE A 221 10.11 -12.17 3.89
N GLY A 222 9.05 -12.86 3.49
CA GLY A 222 7.77 -12.88 4.18
C GLY A 222 7.47 -14.30 4.64
N TRP A 223 7.41 -14.54 5.94
CA TRP A 223 7.11 -15.86 6.51
C TRP A 223 5.82 -15.80 7.31
N ASN A 224 4.80 -16.52 6.86
CA ASN A 224 3.53 -16.63 7.59
C ASN A 224 3.75 -17.49 8.84
N ILE A 225 3.23 -17.03 9.96
CA ILE A 225 3.17 -17.77 11.23
C ILE A 225 1.73 -17.76 11.73
N GLU A 226 1.37 -18.71 12.58
CA GLU A 226 0.05 -18.72 13.21
C GLU A 226 -0.22 -17.41 13.94
N LYS A 227 -1.43 -16.88 13.79
CA LYS A 227 -1.80 -15.59 14.39
C LYS A 227 -1.63 -15.60 15.91
N GLY A 228 -0.90 -14.60 16.40
CA GLY A 228 -0.63 -14.44 17.82
C GLY A 228 0.46 -15.38 18.38
N SER A 229 1.07 -16.25 17.56
CA SER A 229 2.10 -17.20 18.01
C SER A 229 3.47 -16.57 18.28
N TYR A 230 3.74 -15.39 17.75
CA TYR A 230 5.07 -14.77 17.80
C TYR A 230 5.66 -14.63 19.22
N PRO A 231 4.89 -14.21 20.27
CA PRO A 231 5.44 -14.15 21.63
C PRO A 231 5.90 -15.52 22.19
N ALA A 232 5.24 -16.61 21.77
CA ALA A 232 5.63 -17.97 22.14
C ALA A 232 6.83 -18.45 21.33
N LEU A 233 6.86 -18.16 20.02
CA LEU A 233 7.99 -18.49 19.15
C LEU A 233 9.30 -17.83 19.64
N ARG A 234 9.26 -16.57 20.06
CA ARG A 234 10.43 -15.85 20.58
C ARG A 234 11.05 -16.47 21.85
N LYS A 235 10.34 -17.34 22.55
CA LYS A 235 10.86 -18.06 23.71
C LYS A 235 11.58 -19.36 23.33
N GLN A 236 11.43 -19.78 22.07
CA GLN A 236 12.07 -21.00 21.57
C GLN A 236 13.46 -20.69 21.03
N SER A 237 14.26 -21.74 20.83
CA SER A 237 15.57 -21.65 20.18
C SER A 237 15.41 -21.09 18.77
N PHE A 238 16.16 -20.05 18.44
CA PHE A 238 16.12 -19.40 17.14
C PHE A 238 16.72 -20.26 16.02
N ARG A 239 17.82 -20.96 16.31
CA ARG A 239 18.55 -21.74 15.28
C ARG A 239 17.71 -22.78 14.54
N PRO A 240 16.91 -23.62 15.19
CA PRO A 240 16.03 -24.54 14.48
C PRO A 240 14.97 -23.86 13.63
N PHE A 241 14.48 -22.70 14.04
CA PHE A 241 13.52 -21.91 13.26
C PHE A 241 14.14 -21.40 11.96
N ILE A 242 15.29 -20.75 12.04
CA ILE A 242 15.92 -20.17 10.85
C ILE A 242 16.51 -21.24 9.92
N GLN A 243 16.91 -22.40 10.46
CA GLN A 243 17.41 -23.52 9.66
C GLN A 243 16.36 -23.99 8.64
N ARG A 244 15.09 -24.03 9.01
CA ARG A 244 14.00 -24.38 8.08
C ARG A 244 13.90 -23.44 6.87
N LEU A 245 14.19 -22.15 7.07
CA LEU A 245 14.24 -21.20 5.97
C LEU A 245 15.44 -21.46 5.04
N ILE A 246 16.60 -21.81 5.64
CA ILE A 246 17.81 -22.16 4.89
C ILE A 246 17.57 -23.45 4.08
N ASP A 247 16.95 -24.45 4.68
CA ASP A 247 16.65 -25.72 4.01
C ASP A 247 15.67 -25.52 2.84
N ALA A 248 14.69 -24.62 3.00
CA ALA A 248 13.75 -24.27 1.93
C ALA A 248 14.41 -23.48 0.77
N PHE A 249 15.41 -22.67 1.08
CA PHE A 249 16.11 -21.82 0.11
C PHE A 249 17.62 -21.84 0.33
N PRO A 250 18.31 -22.94 -0.04
CA PRO A 250 19.74 -23.12 0.25
C PRO A 250 20.64 -22.02 -0.33
N SER A 251 20.24 -21.41 -1.45
CA SER A 251 20.97 -20.29 -2.06
C SER A 251 21.07 -19.05 -1.18
N LEU A 252 20.19 -18.92 -0.17
CA LEU A 252 20.20 -17.78 0.78
C LEU A 252 21.05 -18.05 2.04
N ASN A 253 21.61 -19.25 2.22
CA ASN A 253 22.25 -19.67 3.47
C ASN A 253 23.24 -18.61 4.00
N LEU A 254 24.22 -18.20 3.20
CA LEU A 254 25.24 -17.23 3.63
C LEU A 254 24.64 -15.86 4.00
N SER A 255 23.64 -15.40 3.23
CA SER A 255 22.98 -14.14 3.53
C SER A 255 22.13 -14.22 4.79
N ILE A 256 21.39 -15.33 4.97
CA ILE A 256 20.59 -15.55 6.20
C ILE A 256 21.49 -15.61 7.42
N GLU A 257 22.53 -16.46 7.42
CA GLU A 257 23.44 -16.61 8.57
C GLU A 257 24.12 -15.31 8.99
N ARG A 258 24.38 -14.43 8.02
CA ARG A 258 25.03 -13.14 8.29
C ARG A 258 24.07 -12.05 8.78
N PHE A 259 22.84 -12.02 8.28
CA PHE A 259 21.93 -10.87 8.47
C PHE A 259 20.66 -11.20 9.28
N ILE A 260 20.36 -12.48 9.55
CA ILE A 260 19.24 -12.89 10.39
C ILE A 260 19.76 -13.78 11.52
N THR A 261 20.18 -13.14 12.59
CA THR A 261 20.88 -13.79 13.71
C THR A 261 19.98 -14.01 14.92
N SER A 262 18.83 -13.33 14.96
CA SER A 262 17.92 -13.35 16.08
C SER A 262 16.48 -13.01 15.70
N TRP A 263 15.56 -13.21 16.61
CA TRP A 263 14.15 -12.83 16.45
C TRP A 263 13.95 -11.32 16.21
N SER A 264 14.88 -10.46 16.66
CA SER A 264 14.79 -9.01 16.47
C SER A 264 15.04 -8.55 15.04
N ASP A 265 15.59 -9.42 14.19
CA ASP A 265 15.85 -9.14 12.79
C ASP A 265 14.58 -9.33 11.94
N PHE A 266 13.52 -9.85 12.55
CA PHE A 266 12.18 -9.88 11.95
C PHE A 266 11.29 -8.76 12.46
N THR A 267 10.56 -8.13 11.55
CA THR A 267 9.45 -7.24 11.85
C THR A 267 8.13 -7.99 11.78
N LEU A 268 7.35 -7.98 12.88
CA LEU A 268 6.02 -8.59 12.90
C LEU A 268 4.99 -7.67 12.24
N LEU A 269 4.27 -8.19 11.27
CA LEU A 269 3.08 -7.57 10.71
C LEU A 269 1.84 -8.39 11.09
N SER A 270 0.94 -7.79 11.85
CA SER A 270 -0.37 -8.42 12.09
C SER A 270 -1.23 -8.31 10.83
N VAL A 271 -1.58 -9.48 10.27
CA VAL A 271 -2.32 -9.56 9.02
C VAL A 271 -3.82 -9.49 9.30
N GLN A 272 -4.46 -8.53 8.66
CA GLN A 272 -5.90 -8.34 8.64
C GLN A 272 -6.30 -7.60 7.37
N SER A 273 -7.49 -7.87 6.86
CA SER A 273 -8.18 -7.01 5.90
C SER A 273 -9.28 -6.21 6.59
N SER A 274 -9.74 -5.17 5.95
CA SER A 274 -10.90 -4.44 6.44
C SER A 274 -11.57 -3.65 5.33
N ILE A 275 -12.89 -3.55 5.40
CA ILE A 275 -13.69 -2.70 4.52
C ILE A 275 -14.56 -1.81 5.40
N SER A 276 -14.45 -0.50 5.21
CA SER A 276 -15.28 0.48 5.92
C SER A 276 -16.75 0.36 5.53
N GLU A 277 -17.66 0.53 6.50
CA GLU A 277 -19.11 0.38 6.31
C GLU A 277 -19.63 1.34 5.24
N VAL A 278 -19.17 2.59 5.29
CA VAL A 278 -19.36 3.60 4.24
C VAL A 278 -18.01 4.24 3.91
N TRP A 279 -17.82 4.66 2.67
CA TRP A 279 -16.61 5.36 2.25
C TRP A 279 -16.84 6.87 2.12
N SER A 280 -18.06 7.25 1.73
CA SER A 280 -18.45 8.64 1.53
C SER A 280 -19.45 9.11 2.59
N LYS A 281 -19.21 10.27 3.17
CA LYS A 281 -20.09 10.90 4.15
C LYS A 281 -20.12 12.42 3.91
N HIS A 282 -21.24 12.93 3.37
CA HIS A 282 -21.34 14.32 2.94
C HIS A 282 -20.23 14.73 1.94
N HIS A 283 -19.33 15.64 2.30
CA HIS A 283 -18.20 16.09 1.49
C HIS A 283 -16.85 15.46 1.89
N LEU A 284 -16.90 14.30 2.55
CA LEU A 284 -15.74 13.51 2.93
C LEU A 284 -15.78 12.15 2.23
N LEU A 285 -14.61 11.68 1.76
CA LEU A 285 -14.41 10.36 1.20
C LEU A 285 -13.16 9.71 1.79
N LEU A 286 -13.23 8.41 2.07
CA LEU A 286 -12.06 7.56 2.38
C LEU A 286 -11.54 6.90 1.10
N LEU A 287 -10.20 6.77 1.00
CA LEU A 287 -9.51 6.24 -0.18
C LEU A 287 -8.37 5.29 0.24
N GLY A 288 -8.14 4.25 -0.56
CA GLY A 288 -7.09 3.26 -0.30
C GLY A 288 -7.26 2.56 1.04
N ASP A 289 -6.17 2.28 1.75
CA ASP A 289 -6.20 1.58 3.05
C ASP A 289 -7.05 2.26 4.14
N ALA A 290 -7.43 3.51 3.98
CA ALA A 290 -8.38 4.17 4.87
C ALA A 290 -9.82 3.66 4.66
N ALA A 291 -10.18 3.27 3.45
CA ALA A 291 -11.47 2.70 3.09
C ALA A 291 -11.45 1.16 3.09
N HIS A 292 -10.37 0.56 2.57
CA HIS A 292 -10.24 -0.88 2.33
C HIS A 292 -8.79 -1.34 2.53
N THR A 293 -8.47 -1.87 3.68
CA THR A 293 -7.16 -2.48 3.91
C THR A 293 -7.16 -3.91 3.37
N MET A 294 -6.16 -4.26 2.58
CA MET A 294 -5.98 -5.60 2.03
C MET A 294 -4.82 -6.34 2.70
N THR A 295 -4.83 -7.69 2.62
CA THR A 295 -3.69 -8.49 3.06
C THR A 295 -2.53 -8.37 2.07
N PRO A 296 -1.31 -8.79 2.44
CA PRO A 296 -0.19 -8.84 1.50
C PRO A 296 -0.39 -9.82 0.34
N THR A 297 -1.29 -10.80 0.49
CA THR A 297 -1.57 -11.83 -0.52
C THR A 297 -2.01 -11.22 -1.85
N GLY A 298 -1.26 -11.51 -2.91
CA GLY A 298 -1.52 -10.98 -4.25
C GLY A 298 -1.09 -9.53 -4.48
N ALA A 299 -0.51 -8.86 -3.46
CA ALA A 299 0.03 -7.50 -3.57
C ALA A 299 -0.96 -6.45 -4.13
N PHE A 300 -2.25 -6.55 -3.78
CA PHE A 300 -3.29 -5.67 -4.33
C PHE A 300 -3.28 -4.26 -3.75
N GLY A 301 -2.98 -4.07 -2.45
CA GLY A 301 -3.23 -2.82 -1.74
C GLY A 301 -2.66 -1.55 -2.39
N LEU A 302 -1.38 -1.58 -2.82
CA LEU A 302 -0.76 -0.47 -3.54
C LEU A 302 -1.55 -0.17 -4.84
N ASN A 303 -1.74 -1.20 -5.65
CA ASN A 303 -2.32 -1.07 -7.00
C ASN A 303 -3.78 -0.61 -6.95
N GLU A 304 -4.57 -1.11 -6.01
CA GLU A 304 -5.95 -0.67 -5.82
C GLU A 304 -6.03 0.78 -5.32
N SER A 305 -5.06 1.25 -4.52
CA SER A 305 -5.02 2.67 -4.13
C SER A 305 -4.68 3.60 -5.30
N LEU A 306 -3.88 3.15 -6.28
CA LEU A 306 -3.62 3.88 -7.52
C LEU A 306 -4.87 3.91 -8.42
N LYS A 307 -5.60 2.79 -8.54
CA LYS A 307 -6.90 2.75 -9.25
C LYS A 307 -7.93 3.67 -8.63
N ASP A 308 -7.98 3.72 -7.31
CA ASP A 308 -8.86 4.65 -6.60
C ASP A 308 -8.56 6.10 -6.99
N ALA A 309 -7.27 6.48 -6.99
CA ALA A 309 -6.85 7.83 -7.33
C ALA A 309 -7.19 8.20 -8.78
N ASP A 310 -6.92 7.28 -9.72
CA ASP A 310 -7.20 7.46 -11.15
C ASP A 310 -8.70 7.69 -11.38
N LEU A 311 -9.56 6.79 -10.89
CA LEU A 311 -11.01 6.90 -11.04
C LEU A 311 -11.56 8.15 -10.34
N LEU A 312 -11.11 8.44 -9.10
CA LEU A 312 -11.63 9.56 -8.34
C LEU A 312 -11.24 10.90 -8.97
N SER A 313 -10.07 11.01 -9.58
CA SER A 313 -9.65 12.22 -10.27
C SER A 313 -10.59 12.58 -11.43
N ASP A 314 -11.00 11.58 -12.23
CA ASP A 314 -11.94 11.76 -13.34
C ASP A 314 -13.35 12.15 -12.85
N LEU A 315 -13.79 11.58 -11.72
CA LEU A 315 -15.07 11.92 -11.11
C LEU A 315 -15.08 13.33 -10.53
N LEU A 316 -14.00 13.73 -9.86
CA LEU A 316 -13.89 15.09 -9.29
C LEU A 316 -13.74 16.17 -10.37
N HIS A 317 -13.12 15.86 -11.51
CA HIS A 317 -13.16 16.74 -12.69
C HIS A 317 -14.60 17.12 -13.05
N GLN A 318 -15.53 16.16 -13.02
CA GLN A 318 -16.94 16.43 -13.33
C GLN A 318 -17.62 17.33 -12.29
N VAL A 319 -17.18 17.27 -11.01
CA VAL A 319 -17.69 18.19 -9.97
C VAL A 319 -17.28 19.62 -10.27
N PHE A 320 -16.00 19.86 -10.57
CA PHE A 320 -15.46 21.21 -10.68
C PHE A 320 -15.72 21.88 -12.04
N TYR A 321 -15.86 21.09 -13.12
CA TYR A 321 -16.00 21.62 -14.47
C TYR A 321 -17.35 21.32 -15.14
N GLN A 322 -18.15 20.40 -14.60
CA GLN A 322 -19.46 20.03 -15.14
C GLN A 322 -20.61 20.24 -14.14
N ASN A 323 -20.35 20.92 -13.02
CA ASN A 323 -21.33 21.24 -11.97
C ASN A 323 -22.05 20.02 -11.37
N LYS A 324 -21.41 18.86 -11.33
CA LYS A 324 -21.99 17.70 -10.64
C LYS A 324 -21.95 17.91 -9.12
N LYS A 325 -22.94 17.37 -8.42
CA LYS A 325 -23.02 17.49 -6.96
C LYS A 325 -21.97 16.62 -6.28
N ILE A 326 -21.22 17.21 -5.34
CA ILE A 326 -20.14 16.54 -4.60
C ILE A 326 -20.63 15.23 -3.98
N SER A 327 -21.67 15.28 -3.14
CA SER A 327 -22.13 14.09 -2.40
C SER A 327 -22.61 12.96 -3.29
N GLU A 328 -23.19 13.24 -4.48
CA GLU A 328 -23.59 12.24 -5.44
C GLU A 328 -22.37 11.61 -6.12
N THR A 329 -21.39 12.42 -6.46
CA THR A 329 -20.14 11.97 -7.10
C THR A 329 -19.30 11.09 -6.17
N LEU A 330 -19.15 11.48 -4.90
CA LEU A 330 -18.42 10.66 -3.92
C LEU A 330 -19.14 9.33 -3.66
N ARG A 331 -20.47 9.32 -3.62
CA ARG A 331 -21.24 8.08 -3.53
C ARG A 331 -21.09 7.20 -4.78
N GLN A 332 -21.05 7.80 -5.97
CA GLN A 332 -20.81 7.08 -7.22
C GLN A 332 -19.45 6.37 -7.21
N PHE A 333 -18.39 7.02 -6.68
CA PHE A 333 -17.10 6.38 -6.49
C PHE A 333 -17.21 5.13 -5.61
N GLU A 334 -17.81 5.27 -4.43
CA GLU A 334 -18.02 4.14 -3.50
C GLU A 334 -18.79 2.99 -4.16
N GLN A 335 -19.88 3.30 -4.86
CA GLN A 335 -20.70 2.30 -5.55
C GLN A 335 -19.95 1.54 -6.65
N LYS A 336 -19.01 2.18 -7.33
CA LYS A 336 -18.16 1.52 -8.34
C LYS A 336 -17.10 0.65 -7.70
N ARG A 337 -16.34 1.21 -6.75
CA ARG A 337 -15.13 0.55 -6.24
C ARG A 337 -15.39 -0.52 -5.18
N LYS A 338 -16.32 -0.28 -4.27
CA LYS A 338 -16.55 -1.18 -3.13
C LYS A 338 -16.89 -2.62 -3.50
N PRO A 339 -17.76 -2.92 -4.51
CA PRO A 339 -18.01 -4.30 -4.94
C PRO A 339 -16.77 -5.00 -5.49
N GLU A 340 -15.89 -4.27 -6.21
CA GLU A 340 -14.64 -4.80 -6.75
C GLU A 340 -13.71 -5.22 -5.60
N LEU A 341 -13.55 -4.37 -4.58
CA LEU A 341 -12.70 -4.66 -3.43
C LEU A 341 -13.22 -5.83 -2.57
N ILE A 342 -14.55 -5.96 -2.42
CA ILE A 342 -15.16 -7.11 -1.77
C ILE A 342 -14.84 -8.41 -2.55
N THR A 343 -14.87 -8.35 -3.87
CA THR A 343 -14.51 -9.49 -4.72
C THR A 343 -13.03 -9.85 -4.58
N LEU A 344 -12.14 -8.85 -4.59
CA LEU A 344 -10.71 -9.07 -4.39
C LEU A 344 -10.38 -9.63 -3.01
N GLU A 345 -11.06 -9.18 -1.95
CA GLU A 345 -10.91 -9.75 -0.61
C GLU A 345 -11.26 -11.25 -0.59
N ARG A 346 -12.35 -11.65 -1.27
CA ARG A 346 -12.72 -13.08 -1.41
C ARG A 346 -11.65 -13.87 -2.16
N ILE A 347 -11.08 -13.30 -3.21
CA ILE A 347 -9.98 -13.91 -3.97
C ILE A 347 -8.75 -14.09 -3.06
N GLN A 348 -8.42 -13.12 -2.21
CA GLN A 348 -7.33 -13.25 -1.24
C GLN A 348 -7.57 -14.41 -0.27
N PHE A 349 -8.75 -14.50 0.33
CA PHE A 349 -9.12 -15.62 1.20
C PHE A 349 -9.01 -16.98 0.50
N GLN A 350 -9.45 -17.07 -0.75
CA GLN A 350 -9.34 -18.31 -1.53
C GLN A 350 -7.88 -18.67 -1.78
N ARG A 351 -7.06 -17.73 -2.25
CA ARG A 351 -5.62 -17.94 -2.50
C ARG A 351 -4.88 -18.39 -1.24
N GLU A 352 -5.21 -17.81 -0.10
CA GLU A 352 -4.60 -18.17 1.19
C GLU A 352 -4.96 -19.61 1.61
N LYS A 353 -6.21 -20.03 1.43
CA LYS A 353 -6.67 -21.40 1.69
C LYS A 353 -6.07 -22.43 0.74
N GLU A 354 -5.96 -22.09 -0.53
CA GLU A 354 -5.51 -22.98 -1.59
C GLU A 354 -3.99 -22.98 -1.81
N PHE A 355 -3.25 -22.16 -1.05
CA PHE A 355 -1.81 -22.00 -1.26
C PHE A 355 -1.06 -23.34 -1.28
N SER A 356 -1.36 -24.25 -0.36
CA SER A 356 -0.72 -25.56 -0.28
C SER A 356 -0.97 -26.43 -1.51
N SER A 357 -2.05 -26.21 -2.26
CA SER A 357 -2.36 -26.99 -3.48
C SER A 357 -1.33 -26.78 -4.59
N HIS A 358 -0.61 -25.67 -4.60
CA HIS A 358 0.48 -25.42 -5.56
C HIS A 358 1.66 -26.40 -5.42
N PHE A 359 1.77 -27.12 -4.31
CA PHE A 359 2.85 -28.05 -3.98
C PHE A 359 2.46 -29.53 -4.12
N ILE A 360 1.26 -29.81 -4.62
CA ILE A 360 0.78 -31.16 -4.93
C ILE A 360 1.09 -31.44 -6.40
N SER A 361 1.77 -32.56 -6.67
CA SER A 361 1.98 -33.04 -8.04
C SER A 361 0.62 -33.42 -8.63
N SER A 362 0.29 -32.87 -9.78
CA SER A 362 -0.85 -33.31 -10.60
C SER A 362 -0.57 -34.68 -11.22
#